data_257eaba3adb9d0a75728eb317d5c25f3
#
_entry.id   257eaba3adb9d0a75728eb317d5c25f3
#
_cell.length_a   1.000
_cell.length_b   1.000
_cell.length_c   1.000
_cell.angle_alpha   90.00
_cell.angle_beta   90.00
_cell.angle_gamma   90.00
#
_symmetry.space_group_name_H-M   'P 1'
#
loop_
_entity.id
_entity.type
_entity.pdbx_description
1 polymer ?
#
loop_
_entity_poly.entity_id
_entity_poly.type
_entity_poly.pdbx_seq_one_letter_code
_entity_poly.pdbx_strand_id
1 'polypeptide(L)'
;MKIIKSRRTYLYTFKHNVNNSQSSNYPFKYVLGAIFIALHMIMHPGVAKSTPTTPVARLLAFKRAKSLNNGISVSWLEQTWNKELLTQKGLKNNDFELLKRLGFKSIRLPVAFEHFEDEKILVEQIFPRIDNIVKQCRLYGFKLIICYHSGNFNDNSYPAETSRIISLWLKLTKRYIHISRDMLFFELYNEPPHMDPQIWKDAAYNIVTAIRKIDKGRTLIVGASNYNSIYELSRFVRLADENVVYTFHFYEPFLFTHQGAAWVGDQEATVGIPFPYNAQTFPPINPKAKNTDGEKNYKEYPIDGNEQSLRDKLQIVKNWAGKYDVPILCGEYGVYNKYADLNSRCRYIKAVRQALKALNIPGMLWDYNGNFSIFNGEPSEGSLPECMREAIGDGGKSAVR
;
A
#
# COMPACT_ATOMS: atom_id res chain seq x y z
N MET A 1 -4.17 -29.77 35.56
CA MET A 1 -5.14 -29.09 34.68
C MET A 1 -4.32 -28.27 33.70
N LYS A 2 -4.05 -28.80 32.50
CA LYS A 2 -3.20 -28.20 31.48
C LYS A 2 -4.05 -27.28 30.60
N ILE A 3 -3.79 -26.00 30.62
CA ILE A 3 -4.42 -25.02 29.72
C ILE A 3 -3.63 -25.04 28.41
N ILE A 4 -4.25 -25.57 27.37
CA ILE A 4 -3.72 -25.53 25.99
C ILE A 4 -4.08 -24.15 25.41
N LYS A 5 -3.08 -23.30 25.28
CA LYS A 5 -3.20 -22.04 24.52
C LYS A 5 -3.13 -22.37 23.04
N SER A 6 -4.25 -22.28 22.34
CA SER A 6 -4.35 -22.32 20.89
C SER A 6 -3.66 -21.09 20.30
N ARG A 7 -2.48 -21.29 19.70
CA ARG A 7 -1.88 -20.31 18.78
C ARG A 7 -2.63 -20.40 17.44
N ARG A 8 -3.46 -19.44 17.13
CA ARG A 8 -3.96 -19.26 15.77
C ARG A 8 -2.81 -18.70 14.91
N THR A 9 -2.19 -19.58 14.18
CA THR A 9 -1.26 -19.24 13.10
C THR A 9 -2.10 -18.91 11.88
N TYR A 10 -2.02 -17.69 11.36
CA TYR A 10 -2.62 -17.33 10.07
C TYR A 10 -1.80 -18.00 8.96
N LEU A 11 -2.32 -19.08 8.44
CA LEU A 11 -1.81 -19.76 7.24
C LEU A 11 -2.40 -19.09 6.00
N TYR A 12 -1.57 -18.38 5.26
CA TYR A 12 -1.89 -17.93 3.91
C TYR A 12 -1.70 -19.12 2.97
N THR A 13 -2.79 -19.78 2.60
CA THR A 13 -2.77 -20.83 1.57
C THR A 13 -3.28 -20.26 0.25
N PHE A 14 -2.38 -20.08 -0.71
CA PHE A 14 -2.75 -19.85 -2.11
C PHE A 14 -3.25 -21.18 -2.71
N LYS A 15 -4.55 -21.29 -2.96
CA LYS A 15 -5.10 -22.37 -3.80
C LYS A 15 -5.49 -21.78 -5.16
N HIS A 16 -4.70 -22.09 -6.18
CA HIS A 16 -5.13 -21.95 -7.57
C HIS A 16 -6.02 -23.13 -7.94
N ASN A 17 -7.30 -22.88 -8.15
CA ASN A 17 -8.18 -23.80 -8.89
C ASN A 17 -8.22 -23.35 -10.35
N VAL A 18 -7.54 -24.10 -11.21
CA VAL A 18 -7.71 -24.02 -12.67
C VAL A 18 -8.85 -24.97 -13.03
N ASN A 19 -10.03 -24.44 -13.32
CA ASN A 19 -11.11 -25.22 -13.93
C ASN A 19 -11.17 -24.93 -15.43
N ASN A 20 -10.97 -26.00 -16.20
CA ASN A 20 -11.21 -26.10 -17.65
C ASN A 20 -12.65 -25.72 -17.99
N SER A 21 -12.86 -24.76 -18.87
CA SER A 21 -14.14 -24.54 -19.52
C SER A 21 -14.13 -25.13 -20.93
N GLN A 22 -15.05 -26.05 -21.12
CA GLN A 22 -15.36 -26.66 -22.41
C GLN A 22 -15.96 -25.64 -23.39
N SER A 23 -15.54 -25.74 -24.64
CA SER A 23 -16.09 -25.05 -25.80
C SER A 23 -17.50 -25.54 -26.15
N SER A 24 -18.46 -24.68 -26.28
CA SER A 24 -19.74 -24.98 -26.96
C SER A 24 -19.90 -24.12 -28.22
N ASN A 25 -19.94 -24.80 -29.35
CA ASN A 25 -20.27 -24.26 -30.66
C ASN A 25 -21.77 -23.99 -30.76
N TYR A 26 -22.17 -22.79 -31.22
CA TYR A 26 -23.47 -22.55 -31.80
C TYR A 26 -23.35 -21.83 -33.16
N PRO A 27 -24.17 -22.21 -34.14
CA PRO A 27 -24.06 -21.69 -35.51
C PRO A 27 -24.86 -20.38 -35.71
N PHE A 28 -24.25 -19.47 -36.44
CA PHE A 28 -24.87 -18.23 -36.92
C PHE A 28 -25.93 -18.55 -38.01
N LYS A 29 -27.16 -18.05 -37.84
CA LYS A 29 -28.12 -17.87 -38.94
C LYS A 29 -28.39 -16.39 -39.16
N TYR A 30 -28.08 -15.93 -40.39
CA TYR A 30 -28.40 -14.60 -40.85
C TYR A 30 -29.87 -14.47 -41.19
N VAL A 31 -30.51 -13.37 -40.73
CA VAL A 31 -31.79 -12.89 -41.28
C VAL A 31 -31.59 -11.43 -41.70
N LEU A 32 -31.65 -11.20 -43.00
CA LEU A 32 -31.70 -9.85 -43.59
C LEU A 32 -33.12 -9.31 -43.46
N GLY A 33 -33.27 -8.18 -42.79
CA GLY A 33 -34.49 -7.37 -42.80
C GLY A 33 -34.13 -5.94 -43.20
N ALA A 34 -34.48 -5.56 -44.41
CA ALA A 34 -34.37 -4.19 -44.88
C ALA A 34 -35.53 -3.34 -44.35
N ILE A 35 -35.21 -2.25 -43.64
CA ILE A 35 -36.19 -1.22 -43.31
C ILE A 35 -35.67 0.13 -43.81
N PHE A 36 -36.40 0.71 -44.76
CA PHE A 36 -36.27 2.09 -45.23
C PHE A 36 -36.72 3.04 -44.13
N ILE A 37 -35.84 3.90 -43.63
CA ILE A 37 -36.21 5.05 -42.82
C ILE A 37 -35.76 6.33 -43.51
N ALA A 38 -36.72 7.19 -43.80
CA ALA A 38 -36.57 8.49 -44.44
C ALA A 38 -35.76 9.44 -43.51
N LEU A 39 -34.69 10.03 -44.05
CA LEU A 39 -33.87 11.05 -43.40
C LEU A 39 -34.64 12.39 -43.36
N HIS A 40 -35.08 12.83 -42.20
CA HIS A 40 -35.34 14.24 -41.91
C HIS A 40 -34.07 14.85 -41.31
N MET A 41 -33.33 15.64 -42.08
CA MET A 41 -32.26 16.46 -41.56
C MET A 41 -32.84 17.62 -40.73
N ILE A 42 -32.82 17.50 -39.42
CA ILE A 42 -32.97 18.65 -38.53
C ILE A 42 -31.55 19.13 -38.22
N MET A 43 -31.19 20.28 -38.79
CA MET A 43 -29.95 20.98 -38.42
C MET A 43 -30.08 21.43 -36.94
N HIS A 44 -29.40 20.75 -36.06
CA HIS A 44 -29.18 21.25 -34.70
C HIS A 44 -27.94 22.17 -34.76
N PRO A 45 -28.01 23.39 -34.13
CA PRO A 45 -26.84 24.25 -34.00
C PRO A 45 -25.78 23.50 -33.21
N GLY A 46 -24.55 23.51 -33.73
CA GLY A 46 -23.41 22.78 -33.20
C GLY A 46 -23.18 23.16 -31.74
N VAL A 47 -23.47 22.22 -30.82
CA VAL A 47 -22.97 22.27 -29.47
C VAL A 47 -21.46 22.09 -29.53
N ALA A 48 -20.73 23.18 -29.36
CA ALA A 48 -19.29 23.13 -29.18
C ALA A 48 -18.97 22.10 -28.09
N LYS A 49 -18.31 20.99 -28.43
CA LYS A 49 -17.79 20.04 -27.46
C LYS A 49 -16.78 20.79 -26.62
N SER A 50 -17.19 21.26 -25.44
CA SER A 50 -16.27 21.74 -24.43
C SER A 50 -15.34 20.57 -24.10
N THR A 51 -14.03 20.74 -24.26
CA THR A 51 -13.03 19.83 -23.71
C THR A 51 -13.34 19.62 -22.22
N PRO A 52 -13.51 18.36 -21.75
CA PRO A 52 -13.82 18.14 -20.35
C PRO A 52 -12.68 18.71 -19.49
N THR A 53 -12.95 19.75 -18.73
CA THR A 53 -11.99 20.28 -17.76
C THR A 53 -11.85 19.28 -16.62
N THR A 54 -10.62 18.93 -16.24
CA THR A 54 -10.36 18.04 -15.10
C THR A 54 -11.02 18.63 -13.84
N PRO A 55 -11.85 17.85 -13.12
CA PRO A 55 -12.52 18.36 -11.92
C PRO A 55 -11.52 18.91 -10.90
N VAL A 56 -11.83 20.03 -10.28
CA VAL A 56 -10.98 20.68 -9.27
C VAL A 56 -10.58 19.72 -8.15
N ALA A 57 -11.48 18.80 -7.75
CA ALA A 57 -11.21 17.79 -6.74
C ALA A 57 -10.08 16.84 -7.16
N ARG A 58 -10.02 16.46 -8.44
CA ARG A 58 -8.95 15.60 -8.99
C ARG A 58 -7.61 16.34 -9.02
N LEU A 59 -7.60 17.62 -9.41
CA LEU A 59 -6.39 18.44 -9.36
C LEU A 59 -5.85 18.55 -7.93
N LEU A 60 -6.73 18.69 -6.95
CA LEU A 60 -6.35 18.68 -5.53
C LEU A 60 -5.77 17.33 -5.12
N ALA A 61 -6.35 16.21 -5.57
CA ALA A 61 -5.83 14.88 -5.28
C ALA A 61 -4.41 14.70 -5.85
N PHE A 62 -4.13 15.13 -7.09
CA PHE A 62 -2.78 15.13 -7.67
C PHE A 62 -1.80 15.99 -6.87
N LYS A 63 -2.17 17.24 -6.55
CA LYS A 63 -1.34 18.13 -5.75
C LYS A 63 -0.99 17.52 -4.39
N ARG A 64 -1.98 16.93 -3.73
CA ARG A 64 -1.84 16.31 -2.41
C ARG A 64 -1.03 15.03 -2.46
N ALA A 65 -1.27 14.16 -3.45
CA ALA A 65 -0.44 12.96 -3.66
C ALA A 65 1.03 13.35 -3.82
N LYS A 66 1.34 14.33 -4.68
CA LYS A 66 2.71 14.82 -4.86
C LYS A 66 3.35 15.31 -3.56
N SER A 67 2.57 15.83 -2.62
CA SER A 67 3.08 16.28 -1.31
C SER A 67 3.44 15.15 -0.36
N LEU A 68 3.04 13.90 -0.65
CA LEU A 68 3.35 12.69 0.13
C LEU A 68 4.71 12.09 -0.25
N ASN A 69 5.51 12.76 -1.07
CA ASN A 69 6.81 12.26 -1.47
C ASN A 69 7.76 12.09 -0.28
N ASN A 70 8.75 11.22 -0.44
CA ASN A 70 9.76 10.90 0.58
C ASN A 70 9.13 10.56 1.92
N GLY A 71 8.26 9.55 1.92
CA GLY A 71 7.51 9.11 3.09
C GLY A 71 8.11 7.87 3.75
N ILE A 72 7.71 7.66 5.00
CA ILE A 72 8.05 6.49 5.80
C ILE A 72 6.85 6.05 6.63
N SER A 73 6.67 4.73 6.74
CA SER A 73 5.70 4.14 7.66
C SER A 73 6.30 4.01 9.06
N VAL A 74 5.46 4.22 10.06
CA VAL A 74 5.81 4.07 11.47
C VAL A 74 4.89 3.03 12.09
N SER A 75 5.40 1.82 12.29
CA SER A 75 4.64 0.61 12.58
C SER A 75 4.37 0.39 14.08
N TRP A 76 4.11 1.44 14.87
CA TRP A 76 3.91 1.29 16.32
C TRP A 76 2.51 0.86 16.73
N LEU A 77 1.48 1.42 16.09
CA LEU A 77 0.08 1.11 16.40
C LEU A 77 -0.44 -0.10 15.61
N GLU A 78 0.41 -0.75 14.81
CA GLU A 78 0.07 -1.99 14.10
C GLU A 78 0.77 -3.23 14.67
N GLN A 79 1.83 -3.06 15.47
CA GLN A 79 2.63 -4.15 16.03
C GLN A 79 1.90 -4.85 17.19
N THR A 80 0.80 -5.49 16.86
CA THR A 80 -0.10 -6.16 17.82
C THR A 80 0.53 -7.30 18.60
N TRP A 81 1.63 -7.83 18.09
CA TRP A 81 2.45 -8.85 18.77
C TRP A 81 3.32 -8.27 19.89
N ASN A 82 3.47 -6.96 19.96
CA ASN A 82 4.27 -6.28 20.96
C ASN A 82 3.41 -5.34 21.80
N LYS A 83 2.82 -5.89 22.88
CA LYS A 83 1.95 -5.13 23.80
C LYS A 83 2.64 -3.93 24.43
N GLU A 84 3.95 -4.00 24.65
CA GLU A 84 4.70 -2.89 25.23
C GLU A 84 4.77 -1.69 24.28
N LEU A 85 4.98 -1.92 22.98
CA LEU A 85 4.90 -0.87 21.97
C LEU A 85 3.50 -0.26 21.89
N LEU A 86 2.46 -1.09 22.00
CA LEU A 86 1.08 -0.63 21.99
C LEU A 86 0.74 0.22 23.22
N THR A 87 1.27 -0.12 24.38
CA THR A 87 0.85 0.47 25.66
C THR A 87 1.78 1.55 26.21
N GLN A 88 3.09 1.43 26.01
CA GLN A 88 4.09 2.27 26.70
C GLN A 88 5.02 3.06 25.79
N LYS A 89 5.31 2.57 24.59
CA LYS A 89 6.29 3.19 23.68
C LYS A 89 5.55 3.73 22.45
N GLY A 90 5.34 5.03 22.40
CA GLY A 90 4.98 5.72 21.18
C GLY A 90 6.20 6.41 20.59
N LEU A 91 6.01 7.07 19.45
CA LEU A 91 6.97 8.03 18.92
C LEU A 91 7.40 9.00 20.01
N LYS A 92 8.70 9.03 20.25
CA LYS A 92 9.33 10.05 21.06
C LYS A 92 9.47 11.34 20.25
N ASN A 93 9.53 12.47 20.91
CA ASN A 93 9.74 13.76 20.19
C ASN A 93 11.01 13.72 19.33
N ASN A 94 12.07 13.07 19.80
CA ASN A 94 13.34 12.90 19.07
C ASN A 94 13.19 12.10 17.76
N ASP A 95 12.20 11.23 17.65
CA ASP A 95 11.96 10.45 16.44
C ASP A 95 11.50 11.35 15.29
N PHE A 96 10.61 12.32 15.59
CA PHE A 96 10.17 13.28 14.57
C PHE A 96 11.31 14.20 14.13
N GLU A 97 12.17 14.60 15.05
CA GLU A 97 13.35 15.38 14.73
C GLU A 97 14.33 14.58 13.85
N LEU A 98 14.59 13.32 14.21
CA LEU A 98 15.42 12.41 13.41
C LEU A 98 14.85 12.22 12.00
N LEU A 99 13.55 11.91 11.87
CA LEU A 99 12.89 11.76 10.59
C LEU A 99 13.01 13.04 9.74
N LYS A 100 12.89 14.20 10.37
CA LYS A 100 13.05 15.49 9.70
C LYS A 100 14.47 15.70 9.19
N ARG A 101 15.50 15.41 10.02
CA ARG A 101 16.92 15.50 9.63
C ARG A 101 17.28 14.52 8.50
N LEU A 102 16.67 13.33 8.50
CA LEU A 102 16.83 12.35 7.42
C LEU A 102 16.09 12.75 6.13
N GLY A 103 15.37 13.87 6.13
CA GLY A 103 14.74 14.45 4.95
C GLY A 103 13.36 13.87 4.62
N PHE A 104 12.75 13.05 5.49
CA PHE A 104 11.38 12.58 5.29
C PHE A 104 10.39 13.75 5.37
N LYS A 105 9.31 13.68 4.58
CA LYS A 105 8.31 14.75 4.46
C LYS A 105 6.90 14.28 4.83
N SER A 106 6.69 12.98 4.82
CA SER A 106 5.39 12.37 5.14
C SER A 106 5.57 11.13 5.99
N ILE A 107 4.59 10.91 6.87
CA ILE A 107 4.51 9.76 7.76
C ILE A 107 3.21 9.01 7.43
N ARG A 108 3.31 7.69 7.27
CA ARG A 108 2.16 6.80 7.24
C ARG A 108 2.06 6.09 8.58
N LEU A 109 0.91 6.19 9.22
CA LEU A 109 0.60 5.61 10.51
C LEU A 109 -0.44 4.50 10.33
N PRO A 110 -0.01 3.24 10.19
CA PRO A 110 -0.92 2.11 10.25
C PRO A 110 -1.38 1.90 11.69
N VAL A 111 -2.69 1.65 11.87
CA VAL A 111 -3.32 1.43 13.18
C VAL A 111 -4.18 0.18 13.12
N ALA A 112 -3.86 -0.81 13.94
CA ALA A 112 -4.58 -2.08 14.05
C ALA A 112 -5.85 -1.95 14.90
N PHE A 113 -6.80 -1.15 14.43
CA PHE A 113 -8.01 -0.81 15.18
C PHE A 113 -8.81 -2.03 15.63
N GLU A 114 -8.95 -3.06 14.78
CA GLU A 114 -9.67 -4.28 15.15
C GLU A 114 -9.00 -5.03 16.28
N HIS A 115 -7.67 -5.12 16.25
CA HIS A 115 -6.94 -5.79 17.29
C HIS A 115 -7.14 -5.10 18.65
N PHE A 116 -7.15 -3.77 18.69
CA PHE A 116 -7.45 -3.03 19.91
C PHE A 116 -8.87 -3.34 20.41
N GLU A 117 -9.84 -3.40 19.51
CA GLU A 117 -11.22 -3.74 19.85
C GLU A 117 -11.35 -5.18 20.35
N ASP A 118 -10.66 -6.14 19.75
CA ASP A 118 -10.59 -7.55 20.20
C ASP A 118 -9.98 -7.67 21.61
N GLU A 119 -8.99 -6.84 21.93
CA GLU A 119 -8.39 -6.72 23.28
C GLU A 119 -9.25 -5.85 24.22
N LYS A 120 -10.47 -5.46 23.79
CA LYS A 120 -11.41 -4.60 24.53
C LYS A 120 -10.87 -3.20 24.83
N ILE A 121 -9.97 -2.71 23.99
CA ILE A 121 -9.48 -1.34 24.02
C ILE A 121 -10.31 -0.52 23.03
N LEU A 122 -11.12 0.37 23.56
CA LEU A 122 -11.96 1.25 22.73
C LEU A 122 -11.09 2.21 21.92
N VAL A 123 -11.52 2.54 20.72
CA VAL A 123 -10.81 3.49 19.84
C VAL A 123 -10.58 4.85 20.51
N GLU A 124 -11.47 5.27 21.39
CA GLU A 124 -11.36 6.49 22.19
C GLU A 124 -10.12 6.50 23.10
N GLN A 125 -9.68 5.33 23.56
CA GLN A 125 -8.47 5.18 24.38
C GLN A 125 -7.18 5.27 23.53
N ILE A 126 -7.28 5.05 22.21
CA ILE A 126 -6.16 5.17 21.28
C ILE A 126 -6.01 6.62 20.79
N PHE A 127 -7.09 7.39 20.73
CA PHE A 127 -7.09 8.77 20.24
C PHE A 127 -6.00 9.66 20.83
N PRO A 128 -5.70 9.66 22.14
CA PRO A 128 -4.64 10.51 22.69
C PRO A 128 -3.27 10.28 22.03
N ARG A 129 -2.99 9.03 21.59
CA ARG A 129 -1.74 8.70 20.89
C ARG A 129 -1.74 9.23 19.47
N ILE A 130 -2.84 9.01 18.75
CA ILE A 130 -3.01 9.55 17.39
C ILE A 130 -2.97 11.08 17.43
N ASP A 131 -3.63 11.71 18.39
CA ASP A 131 -3.62 13.17 18.60
C ASP A 131 -2.21 13.71 18.80
N ASN A 132 -1.40 13.02 19.61
CA ASN A 132 0.00 13.41 19.81
C ASN A 132 0.79 13.33 18.48
N ILE A 133 0.60 12.26 17.71
CA ILE A 133 1.25 12.12 16.39
C ILE A 133 0.79 13.23 15.44
N VAL A 134 -0.52 13.53 15.39
CA VAL A 134 -1.07 14.65 14.60
C VAL A 134 -0.42 15.99 15.02
N LYS A 135 -0.31 16.23 16.33
CA LYS A 135 0.34 17.43 16.89
C LYS A 135 1.81 17.52 16.48
N GLN A 136 2.57 16.44 16.61
CA GLN A 136 3.99 16.39 16.24
C GLN A 136 4.17 16.57 14.71
N CYS A 137 3.37 15.89 13.90
CA CYS A 137 3.40 16.07 12.45
C CYS A 137 3.16 17.53 12.06
N ARG A 138 2.23 18.22 12.74
CA ARG A 138 1.99 19.64 12.53
C ARG A 138 3.20 20.49 12.93
N LEU A 139 3.81 20.19 14.09
CA LEU A 139 4.98 20.92 14.60
C LEU A 139 6.17 20.82 13.66
N TYR A 140 6.48 19.61 13.17
CA TYR A 140 7.62 19.36 12.31
C TYR A 140 7.32 19.53 10.80
N GLY A 141 6.06 19.83 10.44
CA GLY A 141 5.65 20.06 9.06
C GLY A 141 5.52 18.80 8.21
N PHE A 142 5.25 17.64 8.82
CA PHE A 142 4.97 16.40 8.11
C PHE A 142 3.55 16.36 7.57
N LYS A 143 3.38 15.67 6.43
CA LYS A 143 2.08 15.13 6.01
C LYS A 143 1.85 13.83 6.78
N LEU A 144 0.59 13.53 7.11
CA LEU A 144 0.24 12.32 7.86
C LEU A 144 -0.85 11.54 7.13
N ILE A 145 -0.62 10.26 6.94
CA ILE A 145 -1.64 9.29 6.52
C ILE A 145 -2.02 8.48 7.75
N ILE A 146 -3.29 8.45 8.14
CA ILE A 146 -3.82 7.46 9.07
C ILE A 146 -4.38 6.32 8.23
N CYS A 147 -3.89 5.10 8.45
CA CYS A 147 -4.29 3.91 7.72
C CYS A 147 -5.00 2.93 8.66
N TYR A 148 -6.14 2.40 8.22
CA TYR A 148 -6.79 1.27 8.88
C TYR A 148 -6.00 0.01 8.57
N HIS A 149 -5.25 -0.50 9.53
CA HIS A 149 -4.35 -1.63 9.35
C HIS A 149 -4.91 -2.89 9.96
N SER A 150 -4.99 -3.93 9.14
CA SER A 150 -5.51 -5.26 9.42
C SER A 150 -6.96 -5.33 9.92
N GLY A 151 -7.58 -6.45 9.61
CA GLY A 151 -8.95 -6.79 9.97
C GLY A 151 -9.34 -8.14 9.39
N ASN A 152 -10.57 -8.57 9.66
CA ASN A 152 -11.11 -9.84 9.19
C ASN A 152 -11.92 -9.70 7.89
N PHE A 153 -11.59 -8.72 7.06
CA PHE A 153 -12.31 -8.46 5.82
C PHE A 153 -12.12 -9.62 4.83
N ASN A 154 -13.19 -10.21 4.34
CA ASN A 154 -13.19 -11.27 3.33
C ASN A 154 -14.59 -11.41 2.68
N ASP A 155 -14.71 -12.27 1.67
CA ASP A 155 -15.97 -12.46 0.92
C ASP A 155 -17.17 -12.86 1.76
N ASN A 156 -16.98 -13.44 2.94
CA ASN A 156 -18.06 -13.84 3.84
C ASN A 156 -18.37 -12.77 4.89
N SER A 157 -17.36 -12.05 5.38
CA SER A 157 -17.50 -11.07 6.46
C SER A 157 -17.81 -9.67 5.96
N TYR A 158 -17.65 -9.40 4.65
CA TYR A 158 -17.63 -8.04 4.10
C TYR A 158 -18.81 -7.15 4.48
N PRO A 159 -20.07 -7.62 4.62
CA PRO A 159 -21.16 -6.70 4.96
C PRO A 159 -21.04 -6.14 6.38
N ALA A 160 -20.68 -7.01 7.35
CA ALA A 160 -20.49 -6.61 8.75
C ALA A 160 -19.22 -5.75 8.90
N GLU A 161 -18.11 -6.19 8.30
CA GLU A 161 -16.85 -5.47 8.36
C GLU A 161 -16.90 -4.10 7.70
N THR A 162 -17.59 -3.96 6.56
CA THR A 162 -17.82 -2.65 5.93
C THR A 162 -18.52 -1.69 6.89
N SER A 163 -19.55 -2.17 7.59
CA SER A 163 -20.32 -1.36 8.56
C SER A 163 -19.44 -0.94 9.75
N ARG A 164 -18.63 -1.86 10.25
CA ARG A 164 -17.67 -1.61 11.35
C ARG A 164 -16.61 -0.57 10.95
N ILE A 165 -16.00 -0.74 9.78
CA ILE A 165 -15.01 0.18 9.22
C ILE A 165 -15.62 1.58 9.02
N ILE A 166 -16.84 1.67 8.48
CA ILE A 166 -17.57 2.92 8.33
C ILE A 166 -17.76 3.59 9.69
N SER A 167 -18.24 2.86 10.70
CA SER A 167 -18.45 3.41 12.04
C SER A 167 -17.16 4.04 12.61
N LEU A 168 -16.04 3.37 12.46
CA LEU A 168 -14.74 3.87 12.89
C LEU A 168 -14.33 5.14 12.11
N TRP A 169 -14.42 5.09 10.75
CA TRP A 169 -14.06 6.24 9.94
C TRP A 169 -14.94 7.46 10.22
N LEU A 170 -16.21 7.28 10.57
CA LEU A 170 -17.07 8.39 10.97
C LEU A 170 -16.59 9.04 12.29
N LYS A 171 -16.12 8.24 13.28
CA LYS A 171 -15.51 8.74 14.52
C LYS A 171 -14.24 9.54 14.23
N LEU A 172 -13.30 8.96 13.44
CA LEU A 172 -12.06 9.62 13.05
C LEU A 172 -12.31 10.91 12.24
N THR A 173 -13.24 10.86 11.28
CA THR A 173 -13.57 12.01 10.45
C THR A 173 -14.12 13.16 11.28
N LYS A 174 -15.04 12.90 12.21
CA LYS A 174 -15.56 13.91 13.13
C LYS A 174 -14.47 14.51 14.01
N ARG A 175 -13.59 13.65 14.57
CA ARG A 175 -12.50 14.09 15.44
C ARG A 175 -11.51 15.01 14.74
N TYR A 176 -11.13 14.66 13.50
CA TYR A 176 -10.08 15.37 12.75
C TYR A 176 -10.61 16.30 11.66
N ILE A 177 -11.89 16.66 11.67
CA ILE A 177 -12.50 17.54 10.66
C ILE A 177 -11.81 18.89 10.56
N HIS A 178 -11.32 19.41 11.69
CA HIS A 178 -10.64 20.70 11.81
C HIS A 178 -9.15 20.66 11.39
N ILE A 179 -8.57 19.48 11.21
CA ILE A 179 -7.19 19.34 10.77
C ILE A 179 -7.09 19.59 9.25
N SER A 180 -6.10 20.38 8.86
CA SER A 180 -5.88 20.73 7.45
C SER A 180 -5.92 19.52 6.53
N ARG A 181 -6.70 19.61 5.46
CA ARG A 181 -6.80 18.58 4.41
C ARG A 181 -5.54 18.47 3.55
N ASP A 182 -4.63 19.43 3.63
CA ASP A 182 -3.31 19.37 3.00
C ASP A 182 -2.26 18.73 3.90
N MET A 183 -2.61 18.42 5.17
CA MET A 183 -1.74 17.78 6.13
C MET A 183 -2.14 16.33 6.43
N LEU A 184 -3.43 16.04 6.60
CA LEU A 184 -3.95 14.77 7.05
C LEU A 184 -4.76 14.06 5.96
N PHE A 185 -4.45 12.78 5.74
CA PHE A 185 -5.05 11.89 4.76
C PHE A 185 -5.59 10.63 5.45
N PHE A 186 -6.62 10.02 4.87
CA PHE A 186 -7.19 8.77 5.37
C PHE A 186 -7.01 7.66 4.33
N GLU A 187 -6.32 6.61 4.71
CA GLU A 187 -6.18 5.38 3.93
C GLU A 187 -7.19 4.36 4.45
N LEU A 188 -8.17 4.05 3.61
CA LEU A 188 -9.39 3.36 4.04
C LEU A 188 -9.14 1.99 4.63
N TYR A 189 -8.20 1.23 4.07
CA TYR A 189 -7.81 -0.10 4.51
C TYR A 189 -6.42 -0.43 3.96
N ASN A 190 -5.57 -1.05 4.78
CA ASN A 190 -4.18 -1.35 4.43
C ASN A 190 -4.06 -2.27 3.21
N GLU A 191 -4.39 -3.51 3.38
CA GLU A 191 -4.24 -4.58 2.40
C GLU A 191 -5.50 -5.43 2.36
N PRO A 192 -6.51 -5.05 1.56
CA PRO A 192 -7.65 -5.92 1.38
C PRO A 192 -7.16 -7.28 0.88
N PRO A 193 -7.54 -8.40 1.52
CA PRO A 193 -7.00 -9.71 1.21
C PRO A 193 -7.37 -10.17 -0.21
N HIS A 194 -6.94 -11.38 -0.57
CA HIS A 194 -7.43 -12.01 -1.77
C HIS A 194 -8.94 -12.28 -1.65
N MET A 195 -9.73 -11.54 -2.42
CA MET A 195 -11.20 -11.56 -2.41
C MET A 195 -11.75 -11.10 -3.75
N ASP A 196 -13.06 -11.22 -3.95
CA ASP A 196 -13.70 -10.68 -5.14
C ASP A 196 -13.44 -9.16 -5.26
N PRO A 197 -12.78 -8.69 -6.33
CA PRO A 197 -12.46 -7.29 -6.52
C PRO A 197 -13.68 -6.36 -6.53
N GLN A 198 -14.87 -6.86 -6.95
CA GLN A 198 -16.08 -6.07 -6.95
C GLN A 198 -16.61 -5.86 -5.53
N ILE A 199 -16.53 -6.88 -4.67
CA ILE A 199 -16.91 -6.77 -3.26
C ILE A 199 -16.06 -5.70 -2.56
N TRP A 200 -14.73 -5.74 -2.76
CA TRP A 200 -13.86 -4.71 -2.20
C TRP A 200 -14.20 -3.32 -2.75
N LYS A 201 -14.40 -3.19 -4.05
CA LYS A 201 -14.76 -1.92 -4.68
C LYS A 201 -16.04 -1.32 -4.11
N ASP A 202 -17.07 -2.15 -3.90
CA ASP A 202 -18.35 -1.71 -3.34
C ASP A 202 -18.20 -1.30 -1.87
N ALA A 203 -17.41 -2.03 -1.09
CA ALA A 203 -17.07 -1.66 0.28
C ALA A 203 -16.32 -0.32 0.32
N ALA A 204 -15.28 -0.14 -0.49
CA ALA A 204 -14.53 1.10 -0.58
C ALA A 204 -15.42 2.28 -0.99
N TYR A 205 -16.32 2.09 -1.96
CA TYR A 205 -17.30 3.11 -2.37
C TYR A 205 -18.22 3.50 -1.20
N ASN A 206 -18.72 2.54 -0.43
CA ASN A 206 -19.59 2.78 0.71
C ASN A 206 -18.85 3.55 1.82
N ILE A 207 -17.60 3.19 2.12
CA ILE A 207 -16.76 3.88 3.10
C ILE A 207 -16.51 5.34 2.65
N VAL A 208 -16.10 5.54 1.38
CA VAL A 208 -15.91 6.87 0.80
C VAL A 208 -17.17 7.71 0.94
N THR A 209 -18.31 7.15 0.54
CA THR A 209 -19.61 7.84 0.58
C THR A 209 -19.98 8.25 2.01
N ALA A 210 -19.73 7.40 2.99
CA ALA A 210 -19.97 7.71 4.40
C ALA A 210 -19.08 8.86 4.90
N ILE A 211 -17.79 8.84 4.61
CA ILE A 211 -16.86 9.92 4.97
C ILE A 211 -17.26 11.25 4.31
N ARG A 212 -17.69 11.22 3.02
CA ARG A 212 -18.10 12.41 2.27
C ARG A 212 -19.31 13.13 2.84
N LYS A 213 -20.18 12.44 3.60
CA LYS A 213 -21.29 13.08 4.32
C LYS A 213 -20.79 14.04 5.40
N ILE A 214 -19.58 13.85 5.93
CA ILE A 214 -18.98 14.68 6.99
C ILE A 214 -17.87 15.57 6.42
N ASP A 215 -16.91 15.00 5.68
CA ASP A 215 -15.76 15.73 5.10
C ASP A 215 -15.70 15.57 3.58
N LYS A 216 -16.31 16.54 2.88
CA LYS A 216 -16.35 16.55 1.42
C LYS A 216 -14.97 16.80 0.77
N GLY A 217 -14.02 17.37 1.52
CA GLY A 217 -12.75 17.83 0.98
C GLY A 217 -11.52 17.01 1.37
N ARG A 218 -11.63 16.02 2.27
CA ARG A 218 -10.53 15.14 2.67
C ARG A 218 -10.08 14.28 1.50
N THR A 219 -8.79 14.25 1.19
CA THR A 219 -8.26 13.27 0.23
C THR A 219 -8.21 11.90 0.90
N LEU A 220 -8.81 10.92 0.25
CA LEU A 220 -8.85 9.54 0.68
C LEU A 220 -7.86 8.72 -0.13
N ILE A 221 -7.31 7.66 0.48
CA ILE A 221 -6.36 6.77 -0.15
C ILE A 221 -7.02 5.39 -0.21
N VAL A 222 -7.04 4.78 -1.39
CA VAL A 222 -7.75 3.53 -1.66
C VAL A 222 -6.85 2.59 -2.45
N GLY A 223 -6.64 1.38 -1.93
CA GLY A 223 -5.95 0.32 -2.63
C GLY A 223 -6.88 -0.66 -3.33
N ALA A 224 -6.31 -1.66 -3.98
CA ALA A 224 -7.03 -2.77 -4.59
C ALA A 224 -7.02 -4.00 -3.67
N SER A 225 -7.87 -5.00 -3.95
CA SER A 225 -7.81 -6.31 -3.31
C SER A 225 -6.47 -7.02 -3.60
N ASN A 226 -6.32 -8.22 -3.04
CA ASN A 226 -5.09 -9.01 -3.17
C ASN A 226 -3.84 -8.24 -2.68
N TYR A 227 -3.93 -7.76 -1.43
CA TYR A 227 -2.81 -7.14 -0.69
C TYR A 227 -2.22 -5.89 -1.38
N ASN A 228 -3.06 -5.04 -1.95
CA ASN A 228 -2.64 -3.85 -2.69
C ASN A 228 -1.66 -4.15 -3.84
N SER A 229 -1.80 -5.33 -4.45
CA SER A 229 -0.95 -5.77 -5.55
C SER A 229 -1.02 -4.81 -6.74
N ILE A 230 0.13 -4.57 -7.38
CA ILE A 230 0.22 -3.81 -8.63
C ILE A 230 -0.67 -4.41 -9.75
N TYR A 231 -0.82 -5.73 -9.75
CA TYR A 231 -1.60 -6.45 -10.75
C TYR A 231 -3.10 -6.24 -10.54
N GLU A 232 -3.58 -6.27 -9.30
CA GLU A 232 -4.98 -5.98 -8.99
C GLU A 232 -5.33 -4.51 -9.21
N LEU A 233 -4.46 -3.58 -8.82
CA LEU A 233 -4.68 -2.17 -9.11
C LEU A 233 -4.73 -1.91 -10.63
N SER A 234 -3.91 -2.59 -11.42
CA SER A 234 -3.90 -2.44 -12.88
C SER A 234 -5.21 -2.85 -13.57
N ARG A 235 -6.03 -3.66 -12.89
CA ARG A 235 -7.36 -4.12 -13.34
C ARG A 235 -8.52 -3.39 -12.64
N PHE A 236 -8.23 -2.65 -11.59
CA PHE A 236 -9.22 -1.98 -10.78
C PHE A 236 -9.94 -0.89 -11.60
N VAL A 237 -11.27 -0.83 -11.50
CA VAL A 237 -12.05 0.27 -12.06
C VAL A 237 -12.15 1.36 -11.01
N ARG A 238 -11.60 2.55 -11.32
CA ARG A 238 -11.59 3.67 -10.37
C ARG A 238 -12.98 3.98 -9.79
N LEU A 239 -12.99 4.51 -8.58
CA LEU A 239 -14.21 5.02 -7.95
C LEU A 239 -14.68 6.30 -8.65
N ALA A 240 -15.96 6.63 -8.49
CA ALA A 240 -16.53 7.87 -9.05
C ALA A 240 -16.04 9.14 -8.33
N ASP A 241 -15.56 9.01 -7.08
CA ASP A 241 -15.02 10.13 -6.31
C ASP A 241 -13.71 10.63 -6.92
N GLU A 242 -13.61 11.94 -7.14
CA GLU A 242 -12.47 12.57 -7.81
C GLU A 242 -11.33 12.97 -6.85
N ASN A 243 -11.58 12.95 -5.53
CA ASN A 243 -10.58 13.32 -4.53
C ASN A 243 -10.00 12.08 -3.83
N VAL A 244 -9.58 11.12 -4.66
CA VAL A 244 -8.98 9.85 -4.25
C VAL A 244 -7.58 9.72 -4.82
N VAL A 245 -6.64 9.26 -4.01
CA VAL A 245 -5.32 8.75 -4.39
C VAL A 245 -5.37 7.24 -4.33
N TYR A 246 -4.94 6.56 -5.37
CA TYR A 246 -4.91 5.09 -5.38
C TYR A 246 -3.56 4.60 -4.89
N THR A 247 -3.56 3.59 -4.01
CA THR A 247 -2.34 3.05 -3.44
C THR A 247 -2.08 1.62 -3.89
N PHE A 248 -0.81 1.25 -3.94
CA PHE A 248 -0.32 -0.10 -4.12
C PHE A 248 0.89 -0.32 -3.21
N HIS A 249 1.17 -1.59 -2.89
CA HIS A 249 2.38 -2.00 -2.22
C HIS A 249 3.34 -2.65 -3.21
N PHE A 250 4.64 -2.44 -3.01
CA PHE A 250 5.66 -2.89 -3.94
C PHE A 250 6.77 -3.65 -3.22
N TYR A 251 6.64 -4.95 -3.21
CA TYR A 251 7.62 -5.87 -2.63
C TYR A 251 8.25 -6.80 -3.66
N GLU A 252 8.11 -6.48 -4.96
CA GLU A 252 8.72 -7.25 -6.04
C GLU A 252 10.24 -7.03 -6.12
N PRO A 253 11.04 -8.08 -6.34
CA PRO A 253 10.67 -9.51 -6.34
C PRO A 253 10.47 -10.02 -4.91
N PHE A 254 9.34 -10.66 -4.66
CA PHE A 254 8.91 -11.09 -3.33
C PHE A 254 9.89 -12.08 -2.67
N LEU A 255 10.49 -12.98 -3.46
CA LEU A 255 11.55 -13.89 -3.02
C LEU A 255 12.71 -13.17 -2.31
N PHE A 256 13.07 -11.97 -2.74
CA PHE A 256 14.13 -11.18 -2.11
C PHE A 256 13.63 -10.44 -0.88
N THR A 257 12.52 -9.72 -1.04
CA THR A 257 12.05 -8.78 0.00
C THR A 257 11.51 -9.48 1.24
N HIS A 258 11.02 -10.71 1.11
CA HIS A 258 10.41 -11.49 2.20
C HIS A 258 11.16 -12.79 2.51
N GLN A 259 12.40 -12.96 2.02
CA GLN A 259 13.17 -14.16 2.27
C GLN A 259 13.21 -14.54 3.76
N GLY A 260 12.81 -15.77 4.08
CA GLY A 260 12.77 -16.30 5.44
C GLY A 260 11.67 -15.72 6.33
N ALA A 261 10.70 -15.00 5.78
CA ALA A 261 9.56 -14.43 6.51
C ALA A 261 8.57 -15.55 6.92
N ALA A 262 8.62 -15.93 8.18
CA ALA A 262 7.85 -17.07 8.70
C ALA A 262 6.32 -16.89 8.60
N TRP A 263 5.82 -15.65 8.58
CA TRP A 263 4.39 -15.36 8.42
C TRP A 263 3.87 -15.58 7.01
N VAL A 264 4.78 -15.65 6.01
CA VAL A 264 4.44 -15.97 4.62
C VAL A 264 4.40 -17.49 4.38
N GLY A 265 5.11 -18.26 5.21
CA GLY A 265 5.17 -19.71 5.14
C GLY A 265 6.36 -20.25 4.34
N ASP A 266 6.26 -21.53 3.98
CA ASP A 266 7.36 -22.30 3.39
C ASP A 266 7.82 -21.78 2.01
N GLN A 267 6.99 -21.06 1.28
CA GLN A 267 7.33 -20.44 0.00
C GLN A 267 8.52 -19.46 0.11
N GLU A 268 8.71 -18.81 1.26
CA GLU A 268 9.82 -17.89 1.50
C GLU A 268 10.96 -18.50 2.34
N ALA A 269 11.01 -19.84 2.42
CA ALA A 269 12.03 -20.53 3.20
C ALA A 269 13.46 -20.41 2.64
N THR A 270 13.64 -20.01 1.37
CA THR A 270 14.96 -19.77 0.78
C THR A 270 15.50 -18.43 1.24
N VAL A 271 16.70 -18.43 1.81
CA VAL A 271 17.36 -17.23 2.37
C VAL A 271 18.76 -17.04 1.78
N GLY A 272 19.35 -15.85 2.00
CA GLY A 272 20.64 -15.47 1.40
C GLY A 272 20.51 -15.06 -0.06
N ILE A 273 19.32 -14.68 -0.49
CA ILE A 273 19.04 -14.18 -1.84
C ILE A 273 19.69 -12.80 -1.99
N PRO A 274 20.60 -12.59 -2.97
CA PRO A 274 21.23 -11.30 -3.21
C PRO A 274 20.34 -10.41 -4.09
N PHE A 275 20.45 -9.09 -3.96
CA PHE A 275 19.93 -8.13 -4.94
C PHE A 275 21.02 -7.14 -5.38
N PRO A 276 21.22 -6.93 -6.70
CA PRO A 276 20.62 -7.67 -7.84
C PRO A 276 20.99 -9.14 -7.85
N TYR A 277 20.29 -9.94 -8.67
CA TYR A 277 20.64 -11.33 -8.88
C TYR A 277 22.14 -11.47 -9.23
N ASN A 278 22.77 -12.47 -8.62
CA ASN A 278 24.15 -12.81 -8.89
C ASN A 278 24.30 -14.34 -8.88
N ALA A 279 24.57 -14.93 -10.04
CA ALA A 279 24.67 -16.38 -10.21
C ALA A 279 25.73 -17.05 -9.31
N GLN A 280 26.80 -16.33 -8.94
CA GLN A 280 27.88 -16.87 -8.11
C GLN A 280 27.52 -16.97 -6.63
N THR A 281 26.60 -16.13 -6.17
CA THR A 281 26.17 -16.07 -4.76
C THR A 281 24.71 -16.46 -4.54
N PHE A 282 23.99 -16.81 -5.62
CA PHE A 282 22.59 -17.22 -5.52
C PHE A 282 22.49 -18.59 -4.85
N PRO A 283 21.81 -18.73 -3.70
CA PRO A 283 21.78 -19.96 -2.94
C PRO A 283 20.91 -21.02 -3.63
N PRO A 284 21.10 -22.32 -3.33
CA PRO A 284 20.18 -23.35 -3.76
C PRO A 284 18.81 -23.16 -3.11
N ILE A 285 17.76 -23.58 -3.84
CA ILE A 285 16.39 -23.52 -3.31
C ILE A 285 16.25 -24.35 -2.04
N ASN A 286 15.61 -23.76 -1.01
CA ASN A 286 15.26 -24.51 0.19
C ASN A 286 14.25 -25.62 -0.16
N PRO A 287 14.46 -26.88 0.29
CA PRO A 287 13.53 -27.97 0.01
C PRO A 287 12.07 -27.69 0.40
N LYS A 288 11.82 -26.89 1.44
CA LYS A 288 10.48 -26.50 1.87
C LYS A 288 9.75 -25.61 0.85
N ALA A 289 10.50 -24.81 0.09
CA ALA A 289 9.91 -23.94 -0.94
C ALA A 289 9.50 -24.71 -2.22
N LYS A 290 9.94 -25.96 -2.39
CA LYS A 290 9.56 -26.78 -3.55
C LYS A 290 8.06 -27.08 -3.54
N ASN A 291 7.46 -27.11 -4.73
CA ASN A 291 6.01 -27.29 -4.95
C ASN A 291 5.14 -26.20 -4.30
N THR A 292 5.71 -25.03 -4.02
CA THR A 292 4.99 -23.82 -3.62
C THR A 292 5.21 -22.71 -4.66
N ASP A 293 4.53 -21.57 -4.51
CA ASP A 293 4.79 -20.38 -5.34
C ASP A 293 6.23 -19.89 -5.21
N GLY A 294 6.90 -20.20 -4.10
CA GLY A 294 8.32 -19.90 -3.89
C GLY A 294 9.26 -20.59 -4.87
N GLU A 295 8.92 -21.80 -5.34
CA GLU A 295 9.70 -22.47 -6.38
C GLU A 295 9.62 -21.74 -7.72
N LYS A 296 8.44 -21.23 -8.07
CA LYS A 296 8.24 -20.42 -9.26
C LYS A 296 9.03 -19.11 -9.17
N ASN A 297 8.87 -18.40 -8.06
CA ASN A 297 9.60 -17.14 -7.80
C ASN A 297 11.12 -17.36 -7.86
N TYR A 298 11.61 -18.49 -7.33
CA TYR A 298 13.03 -18.85 -7.38
C TYR A 298 13.53 -19.06 -8.82
N LYS A 299 12.77 -19.75 -9.65
CA LYS A 299 13.12 -19.98 -11.07
C LYS A 299 13.09 -18.70 -11.91
N GLU A 300 12.20 -17.79 -11.57
CA GLU A 300 12.03 -16.50 -12.27
C GLU A 300 13.02 -15.43 -11.77
N TYR A 301 13.61 -15.60 -10.59
CA TYR A 301 14.47 -14.60 -9.97
C TYR A 301 15.69 -14.17 -10.80
N PRO A 302 16.36 -15.02 -11.58
CA PRO A 302 17.44 -14.60 -12.48
C PRO A 302 17.01 -13.53 -13.50
N ILE A 303 15.72 -13.49 -13.85
CA ILE A 303 15.12 -12.48 -14.76
C ILE A 303 14.59 -11.30 -13.94
N ASP A 304 13.96 -11.56 -12.82
CA ASP A 304 13.23 -10.56 -12.04
C ASP A 304 14.11 -9.79 -11.03
N GLY A 305 15.23 -10.37 -10.60
CA GLY A 305 16.08 -9.84 -9.56
C GLY A 305 16.99 -8.70 -10.02
N ASN A 306 16.48 -7.69 -10.71
CA ASN A 306 17.26 -6.57 -11.21
C ASN A 306 16.46 -5.26 -11.28
N GLU A 307 17.17 -4.13 -11.43
CA GLU A 307 16.57 -2.79 -11.45
C GLU A 307 15.61 -2.56 -12.63
N GLN A 308 15.88 -3.17 -13.79
CA GLN A 308 15.02 -3.00 -14.97
C GLN A 308 13.65 -3.63 -14.72
N SER A 309 13.61 -4.85 -14.16
CA SER A 309 12.35 -5.50 -13.78
C SER A 309 11.54 -4.68 -12.78
N LEU A 310 12.20 -4.02 -11.79
CA LEU A 310 11.49 -3.11 -10.88
C LEU A 310 10.80 -1.97 -11.62
N ARG A 311 11.50 -1.34 -12.57
CA ARG A 311 10.95 -0.25 -13.39
C ARG A 311 9.78 -0.72 -14.24
N ASP A 312 9.91 -1.86 -14.90
CA ASP A 312 8.89 -2.41 -15.79
C ASP A 312 7.61 -2.76 -15.01
N LYS A 313 7.75 -3.35 -13.84
CA LYS A 313 6.62 -3.66 -12.95
C LYS A 313 5.92 -2.38 -12.43
N LEU A 314 6.68 -1.36 -12.02
CA LEU A 314 6.10 -0.06 -11.61
C LEU A 314 5.41 0.68 -12.78
N GLN A 315 5.88 0.46 -14.02
CA GLN A 315 5.26 1.04 -15.21
C GLN A 315 3.82 0.51 -15.43
N ILE A 316 3.50 -0.70 -14.96
CA ILE A 316 2.15 -1.27 -15.06
C ILE A 316 1.12 -0.36 -14.37
N VAL A 317 1.36 -0.01 -13.11
CA VAL A 317 0.44 0.87 -12.36
C VAL A 317 0.50 2.32 -12.85
N LYS A 318 1.64 2.76 -13.37
CA LYS A 318 1.75 4.08 -13.98
C LYS A 318 0.88 4.21 -15.24
N ASN A 319 0.86 3.17 -16.08
CA ASN A 319 0.01 3.11 -17.27
C ASN A 319 -1.47 3.13 -16.87
N TRP A 320 -1.85 2.35 -15.86
CA TRP A 320 -3.20 2.36 -15.32
C TRP A 320 -3.61 3.76 -14.81
N ALA A 321 -2.74 4.40 -14.04
CA ALA A 321 -2.97 5.75 -13.54
C ALA A 321 -3.16 6.77 -14.66
N GLY A 322 -2.38 6.65 -15.73
CA GLY A 322 -2.52 7.46 -16.94
C GLY A 322 -3.84 7.22 -17.68
N LYS A 323 -4.27 5.95 -17.79
CA LYS A 323 -5.57 5.58 -18.40
C LYS A 323 -6.76 6.24 -17.70
N TYR A 324 -6.74 6.31 -16.38
CA TYR A 324 -7.84 6.85 -15.59
C TYR A 324 -7.66 8.31 -15.19
N ASP A 325 -6.52 8.91 -15.51
CA ASP A 325 -6.12 10.26 -15.08
C ASP A 325 -6.29 10.44 -13.56
N VAL A 326 -5.63 9.58 -12.78
CA VAL A 326 -5.70 9.57 -11.31
C VAL A 326 -4.32 9.55 -10.68
N PRO A 327 -4.14 10.16 -9.49
CA PRO A 327 -2.89 10.07 -8.76
C PRO A 327 -2.73 8.71 -8.10
N ILE A 328 -1.47 8.23 -8.04
CA ILE A 328 -1.11 6.99 -7.34
C ILE A 328 -0.02 7.23 -6.30
N LEU A 329 0.05 6.33 -5.32
CA LEU A 329 1.00 6.29 -4.23
C LEU A 329 1.52 4.86 -4.07
N CYS A 330 2.84 4.67 -3.97
CA CYS A 330 3.40 3.44 -3.44
C CYS A 330 3.29 3.49 -1.91
N GLY A 331 2.28 2.85 -1.34
CA GLY A 331 1.94 2.90 0.09
C GLY A 331 2.95 2.18 0.97
N GLU A 332 3.63 1.16 0.40
CA GLU A 332 4.70 0.44 1.06
C GLU A 332 5.72 -0.08 0.06
N TYR A 333 7.00 -0.05 0.43
CA TYR A 333 8.09 -0.80 -0.17
C TYR A 333 9.21 -0.95 0.86
N GLY A 334 9.87 -2.09 0.89
CA GLY A 334 10.90 -2.37 1.90
C GLY A 334 11.49 -3.76 1.74
N VAL A 335 12.35 -4.14 2.67
CA VAL A 335 13.00 -5.46 2.70
C VAL A 335 13.05 -5.97 4.13
N TYR A 336 12.55 -7.19 4.36
CA TYR A 336 12.68 -7.88 5.64
C TYR A 336 14.16 -8.02 6.01
N ASN A 337 14.52 -7.47 7.18
CA ASN A 337 15.93 -7.22 7.50
C ASN A 337 16.68 -8.42 8.11
N LYS A 338 15.98 -9.50 8.46
CA LYS A 338 16.57 -10.62 9.20
C LYS A 338 17.55 -11.46 8.36
N TYR A 339 17.26 -11.67 7.08
CA TYR A 339 18.02 -12.59 6.24
C TYR A 339 18.66 -11.94 5.01
N ALA A 340 18.13 -10.82 4.57
CA ALA A 340 18.71 -10.07 3.47
C ALA A 340 19.98 -9.32 3.92
N ASP A 341 21.08 -9.49 3.20
CA ASP A 341 22.31 -8.75 3.50
C ASP A 341 22.12 -7.24 3.33
N LEU A 342 22.87 -6.47 4.11
CA LEU A 342 22.72 -5.03 4.17
C LEU A 342 22.97 -4.36 2.80
N ASN A 343 23.98 -4.79 2.04
CA ASN A 343 24.31 -4.17 0.77
C ASN A 343 23.21 -4.42 -0.28
N SER A 344 22.64 -5.62 -0.33
CA SER A 344 21.49 -5.94 -1.19
C SER A 344 20.27 -5.12 -0.80
N ARG A 345 19.99 -4.97 0.50
CA ARG A 345 18.91 -4.10 1.00
C ARG A 345 19.11 -2.64 0.55
N CYS A 346 20.31 -2.10 0.73
CA CYS A 346 20.62 -0.72 0.32
C CYS A 346 20.43 -0.54 -1.20
N ARG A 347 20.93 -1.48 -2.01
CA ARG A 347 20.77 -1.43 -3.48
C ARG A 347 19.30 -1.49 -3.88
N TYR A 348 18.51 -2.39 -3.29
CA TYR A 348 17.09 -2.51 -3.56
C TYR A 348 16.32 -1.22 -3.23
N ILE A 349 16.48 -0.70 -2.00
CA ILE A 349 15.80 0.53 -1.56
C ILE A 349 16.16 1.69 -2.50
N LYS A 350 17.45 1.83 -2.86
CA LYS A 350 17.91 2.85 -3.81
C LYS A 350 17.25 2.70 -5.17
N ALA A 351 17.21 1.47 -5.72
CA ALA A 351 16.64 1.17 -7.03
C ALA A 351 15.14 1.48 -7.08
N VAL A 352 14.36 1.03 -6.08
CA VAL A 352 12.92 1.31 -6.00
C VAL A 352 12.67 2.81 -5.90
N ARG A 353 13.39 3.54 -5.03
CA ARG A 353 13.24 5.00 -4.90
C ARG A 353 13.54 5.74 -6.20
N GLN A 354 14.60 5.33 -6.91
CA GLN A 354 14.95 5.92 -8.20
C GLN A 354 13.87 5.65 -9.25
N ALA A 355 13.33 4.44 -9.31
CA ALA A 355 12.25 4.08 -10.21
C ALA A 355 10.96 4.87 -9.92
N LEU A 356 10.55 4.95 -8.64
CA LEU A 356 9.40 5.75 -8.21
C LEU A 356 9.59 7.24 -8.56
N LYS A 357 10.78 7.79 -8.31
CA LYS A 357 11.10 9.18 -8.64
C LYS A 357 11.02 9.44 -10.15
N ALA A 358 11.58 8.56 -10.97
CA ALA A 358 11.53 8.66 -12.43
C ALA A 358 10.10 8.64 -12.99
N LEU A 359 9.21 7.88 -12.34
CA LEU A 359 7.79 7.78 -12.71
C LEU A 359 6.91 8.85 -12.04
N ASN A 360 7.49 9.74 -11.23
CA ASN A 360 6.76 10.73 -10.42
C ASN A 360 5.69 10.07 -9.54
N ILE A 361 6.02 8.97 -8.88
CA ILE A 361 5.18 8.26 -7.91
C ILE A 361 5.72 8.54 -6.51
N PRO A 362 4.97 9.16 -5.60
CA PRO A 362 5.37 9.26 -4.20
C PRO A 362 5.40 7.87 -3.54
N GLY A 363 6.28 7.67 -2.56
CA GLY A 363 6.45 6.38 -1.90
C GLY A 363 6.66 6.49 -0.41
N MET A 364 6.14 5.48 0.32
CA MET A 364 6.28 5.27 1.76
C MET A 364 7.20 4.08 2.01
N LEU A 365 8.35 4.32 2.59
CA LEU A 365 9.28 3.27 2.98
C LEU A 365 8.70 2.48 4.16
N TRP A 366 8.66 1.19 4.08
CA TRP A 366 8.34 0.27 5.14
C TRP A 366 9.64 -0.33 5.68
N ASP A 367 10.12 -0.04 6.92
CA ASP A 367 9.49 0.83 7.89
C ASP A 367 10.55 1.55 8.78
N TYR A 368 10.10 2.34 9.74
CA TYR A 368 10.96 3.10 10.64
C TYR A 368 11.69 2.21 11.66
N ASN A 369 10.96 1.36 12.37
CA ASN A 369 11.49 0.62 13.53
C ASN A 369 10.96 -0.80 13.71
N GLY A 370 10.42 -1.42 12.67
CA GLY A 370 9.95 -2.81 12.67
C GLY A 370 10.94 -3.78 12.03
N ASN A 371 10.39 -4.89 11.56
CA ASN A 371 11.16 -5.97 10.93
C ASN A 371 11.76 -5.60 9.56
N PHE A 372 11.40 -4.46 9.01
CA PHE A 372 11.91 -3.88 7.78
C PHE A 372 12.74 -2.61 8.05
N SER A 373 13.07 -2.36 9.30
CA SER A 373 13.77 -1.14 9.72
C SER A 373 15.02 -0.84 8.89
N ILE A 374 15.18 0.45 8.58
CA ILE A 374 16.38 0.97 7.91
C ILE A 374 17.57 1.11 8.85
N PHE A 375 17.36 0.97 10.15
CA PHE A 375 18.40 1.10 11.17
C PHE A 375 18.93 -0.25 11.62
N ASN A 376 20.17 -0.27 12.10
CA ASN A 376 20.74 -1.40 12.81
C ASN A 376 20.52 -1.22 14.33
N GLY A 377 19.35 -1.68 14.80
CA GLY A 377 18.92 -1.49 16.21
C GLY A 377 18.00 -0.29 16.41
N GLU A 378 18.04 0.34 17.58
CA GLU A 378 17.19 1.50 17.90
C GLU A 378 17.47 2.68 16.98
N PRO A 379 16.43 3.36 16.48
CA PRO A 379 16.58 4.46 15.53
C PRO A 379 17.43 5.62 16.07
N SER A 380 18.51 5.90 15.38
CA SER A 380 19.41 7.03 15.64
C SER A 380 20.23 7.33 14.39
N GLU A 381 20.90 8.48 14.35
CA GLU A 381 21.84 8.76 13.25
C GLU A 381 23.02 7.77 13.22
N GLY A 382 23.50 7.34 14.38
CA GLY A 382 24.60 6.39 14.48
C GLY A 382 24.26 4.96 14.11
N SER A 383 22.99 4.57 14.22
CA SER A 383 22.51 3.23 13.84
C SER A 383 22.06 3.13 12.38
N LEU A 384 22.00 4.25 11.64
CA LEU A 384 21.68 4.25 10.22
C LEU A 384 22.93 3.93 9.41
N PRO A 385 23.00 2.76 8.71
CA PRO A 385 24.14 2.42 7.88
C PRO A 385 24.38 3.45 6.77
N GLU A 386 25.64 3.70 6.41
CA GLU A 386 25.98 4.69 5.39
C GLU A 386 25.32 4.37 4.03
N CYS A 387 25.38 3.11 3.57
CA CYS A 387 24.73 2.73 2.32
C CYS A 387 23.20 2.95 2.36
N MET A 388 22.58 2.83 3.54
CA MET A 388 21.14 3.10 3.70
C MET A 388 20.87 4.60 3.71
N ARG A 389 21.75 5.40 4.34
CA ARG A 389 21.70 6.86 4.27
C ARG A 389 21.74 7.36 2.82
N GLU A 390 22.64 6.79 2.02
CA GLU A 390 22.71 7.07 0.58
C GLU A 390 21.45 6.62 -0.17
N ALA A 391 20.92 5.44 0.18
CA ALA A 391 19.73 4.87 -0.47
C ALA A 391 18.47 5.70 -0.22
N ILE A 392 18.30 6.27 0.98
CA ILE A 392 17.14 7.12 1.33
C ILE A 392 17.35 8.59 1.02
N GLY A 393 18.59 9.03 0.76
CA GLY A 393 18.91 10.40 0.40
C GLY A 393 18.44 10.78 -1.00
N ASP A 394 18.25 12.06 -1.23
CA ASP A 394 17.82 12.59 -2.55
C ASP A 394 18.98 12.72 -3.56
N GLY A 395 20.16 12.11 -3.30
CA GLY A 395 21.35 12.21 -4.15
C GLY A 395 22.05 13.58 -4.12
N GLY A 396 21.59 14.49 -3.27
CA GLY A 396 22.28 15.74 -2.97
C GLY A 396 23.33 15.49 -1.90
N LYS A 397 24.56 15.91 -2.13
CA LYS A 397 25.64 15.91 -1.14
C LYS A 397 25.10 16.48 0.16
N SER A 398 25.13 15.68 1.23
CA SER A 398 24.95 16.20 2.59
C SER A 398 25.88 17.38 2.76
N ALA A 399 25.34 18.57 2.79
CA ALA A 399 26.09 19.72 3.28
C ALA A 399 26.19 19.55 4.80
N VAL A 400 27.13 18.72 5.24
CA VAL A 400 27.68 18.83 6.59
C VAL A 400 28.50 20.13 6.59
N ARG A 401 27.92 21.16 7.15
CA ARG A 401 28.61 22.30 7.72
C ARG A 401 28.22 22.46 9.16
#